data_826e7ba2fc27ac791fbb6788878a455b
#
_entry.id   826e7ba2fc27ac791fbb6788878a455b
#
_cell.length_a   1.000
_cell.length_b   1.000
_cell.length_c   1.000
_cell.angle_alpha   90.00
_cell.angle_beta   90.00
_cell.angle_gamma   90.00
#
_symmetry.space_group_name_H-M   'P 1'
#
loop_
_entity.id
_entity.type
_entity.pdbx_description
1 polymer ?
#
loop_
_entity_poly.entity_id
_entity_poly.type
_entity_poly.pdbx_seq_one_letter_code
_entity_poly.pdbx_strand_id
1 'polypeptide(L)'
;VMAGNGLNEFHLDAAKIAEMTPGQVIPADTAFAAGQKVDVQGVTIGKGYAGTIKRHHFASGRASHGNSRSHNVPGSIGMAQDPGRVFPGKRMTGHLGDETRTVQNLVIARIDAERNLIMVKGAIPGAPGGKVIVTPAVKTPLKKK
;
A
#
# COMPACT_ATOMS: atom_id res chain seq x y z
N VAL A 1 -27.72 -5.74 12.48
CA VAL A 1 -26.63 -4.95 11.89
C VAL A 1 -26.35 -5.56 10.52
N MET A 2 -26.56 -4.81 9.42
CA MET A 2 -26.16 -5.29 8.10
C MET A 2 -24.63 -5.37 8.06
N ALA A 3 -24.10 -6.54 7.67
CA ALA A 3 -22.67 -6.70 7.43
C ALA A 3 -22.24 -5.74 6.31
N GLY A 4 -21.32 -4.85 6.59
CA GLY A 4 -20.72 -3.98 5.57
C GLY A 4 -19.88 -4.78 4.57
N ASN A 5 -19.38 -4.11 3.54
CA ASN A 5 -18.55 -4.72 2.49
C ASN A 5 -17.15 -5.20 2.95
N GLY A 6 -16.89 -5.32 4.24
CA GLY A 6 -15.64 -5.82 4.80
C GLY A 6 -15.65 -5.77 6.32
N LEU A 7 -14.97 -6.71 6.92
CA LEU A 7 -14.74 -6.78 8.36
C LEU A 7 -13.27 -6.48 8.62
N ASN A 8 -13.01 -5.61 9.59
CA ASN A 8 -11.67 -5.33 10.09
C ASN A 8 -11.72 -5.34 11.61
N GLU A 9 -10.69 -5.89 12.23
CA GLU A 9 -10.54 -5.94 13.67
C GLU A 9 -9.52 -4.88 14.11
N PHE A 10 -9.87 -4.13 15.14
CA PHE A 10 -9.00 -3.14 15.75
C PHE A 10 -8.90 -3.43 17.25
N HIS A 11 -7.68 -3.51 17.76
CA HIS A 11 -7.44 -3.69 19.19
C HIS A 11 -7.56 -2.34 19.89
N LEU A 12 -8.44 -2.27 20.87
CA LEU A 12 -8.68 -1.09 21.70
C LEU A 12 -8.48 -1.43 23.17
N ASP A 13 -8.22 -0.41 23.99
CA ASP A 13 -8.16 -0.57 25.43
C ASP A 13 -9.53 -0.98 26.00
N ALA A 14 -9.55 -1.85 26.99
CA ALA A 14 -10.78 -2.37 27.59
C ALA A 14 -11.75 -1.27 28.09
N ALA A 15 -11.22 -0.15 28.58
CA ALA A 15 -12.02 1.00 28.99
C ALA A 15 -12.83 1.59 27.82
N LYS A 16 -12.20 1.75 26.66
CA LYS A 16 -12.85 2.28 25.46
C LYS A 16 -13.88 1.32 24.89
N ILE A 17 -13.61 0.00 24.98
CA ILE A 17 -14.56 -1.03 24.53
C ILE A 17 -15.85 -0.98 25.38
N ALA A 18 -15.73 -0.77 26.69
CA ALA A 18 -16.88 -0.69 27.59
C ALA A 18 -17.81 0.50 27.30
N GLU A 19 -17.28 1.57 26.71
CA GLU A 19 -18.04 2.76 26.31
C GLU A 19 -18.74 2.61 24.95
N MET A 20 -18.40 1.57 24.18
CA MET A 20 -18.92 1.36 22.82
C MET A 20 -20.13 0.43 22.83
N THR A 21 -21.15 0.79 22.08
CA THR A 21 -22.33 -0.06 21.85
C THR A 21 -22.34 -0.66 20.45
N PRO A 22 -22.78 -1.93 20.30
CA PRO A 22 -22.93 -2.53 18.96
C PRO A 22 -23.81 -1.69 18.04
N GLY A 23 -23.32 -1.39 16.83
CA GLY A 23 -24.04 -0.55 15.86
C GLY A 23 -23.78 0.96 15.98
N GLN A 24 -22.96 1.38 16.92
CA GLN A 24 -22.55 2.78 17.05
C GLN A 24 -21.73 3.23 15.85
N VAL A 25 -22.04 4.42 15.32
CA VAL A 25 -21.22 5.10 14.31
C VAL A 25 -20.19 5.97 15.01
N ILE A 26 -18.93 5.74 14.73
CA ILE A 26 -17.81 6.54 15.26
C ILE A 26 -17.45 7.58 14.21
N PRO A 27 -17.64 8.89 14.46
CA PRO A 27 -17.27 9.91 13.51
C PRO A 27 -15.75 10.08 13.42
N ALA A 28 -15.28 10.53 12.25
CA ALA A 28 -13.85 10.60 11.94
C ALA A 28 -13.08 11.60 12.83
N ASP A 29 -13.72 12.66 13.30
CA ASP A 29 -13.16 13.68 14.18
C ASP A 29 -12.89 13.18 15.60
N THR A 30 -13.62 12.16 16.05
CA THR A 30 -13.37 11.50 17.34
C THR A 30 -12.13 10.59 17.27
N ALA A 31 -11.91 9.95 16.09
CA ALA A 31 -10.83 8.99 15.91
C ALA A 31 -9.48 9.65 15.54
N PHE A 32 -9.52 10.76 14.80
CA PHE A 32 -8.33 11.40 14.24
C PHE A 32 -8.34 12.91 14.46
N ALA A 33 -7.15 13.53 14.42
CA ALA A 33 -6.98 14.98 14.53
C ALA A 33 -6.29 15.55 13.27
N ALA A 34 -6.61 16.80 12.92
CA ALA A 34 -5.91 17.52 11.86
C ALA A 34 -4.41 17.68 12.22
N GLY A 35 -3.53 17.52 11.25
CA GLY A 35 -2.08 17.52 11.45
C GLY A 35 -1.49 16.20 11.98
N GLN A 36 -2.32 15.23 12.34
CA GLN A 36 -1.86 13.90 12.79
C GLN A 36 -1.21 13.15 11.64
N LYS A 37 -0.13 12.41 11.94
CA LYS A 37 0.46 11.46 10.98
C LYS A 37 -0.25 10.12 11.06
N VAL A 38 -0.53 9.57 9.90
CA VAL A 38 -1.26 8.30 9.71
C VAL A 38 -0.57 7.42 8.70
N ASP A 39 -0.79 6.12 8.83
CA ASP A 39 -0.42 5.11 7.85
C ASP A 39 -1.70 4.66 7.13
N VAL A 40 -1.64 4.62 5.81
CA VAL A 40 -2.79 4.26 4.98
C VAL A 40 -2.48 2.98 4.21
N GLN A 41 -3.27 1.96 4.46
CA GLN A 41 -3.17 0.66 3.81
C GLN A 41 -4.33 0.49 2.81
N GLY A 42 -4.02 -0.04 1.64
CA GLY A 42 -5.00 -0.35 0.61
C GLY A 42 -4.45 -1.32 -0.41
N VAL A 43 -5.31 -1.78 -1.31
CA VAL A 43 -4.93 -2.66 -2.42
C VAL A 43 -4.53 -1.79 -3.61
N THR A 44 -3.32 -1.97 -4.11
CA THR A 44 -2.79 -1.19 -5.23
C THR A 44 -3.49 -1.53 -6.55
N ILE A 45 -3.47 -0.60 -7.51
CA ILE A 45 -4.04 -0.83 -8.84
C ILE A 45 -3.30 -1.99 -9.51
N GLY A 46 -4.01 -3.02 -9.93
CA GLY A 46 -3.48 -4.15 -10.67
C GLY A 46 -2.97 -3.75 -12.05
N LYS A 47 -1.82 -4.28 -12.42
CA LYS A 47 -1.17 -4.05 -13.73
C LYS A 47 -0.97 -5.35 -14.51
N GLY A 48 -1.51 -6.46 -14.00
CA GLY A 48 -1.39 -7.78 -14.57
C GLY A 48 0.05 -8.32 -14.57
N TYR A 49 0.33 -9.25 -15.46
CA TYR A 49 1.68 -9.79 -15.67
C TYR A 49 2.57 -8.74 -16.32
N ALA A 50 3.68 -8.42 -15.72
CA ALA A 50 4.59 -7.38 -16.19
C ALA A 50 6.02 -7.91 -16.39
N GLY A 51 6.68 -7.43 -17.44
CA GLY A 51 8.08 -7.69 -17.70
C GLY A 51 9.01 -7.02 -16.71
N THR A 52 10.29 -7.42 -16.71
CA THR A 52 11.31 -6.92 -15.77
C THR A 52 11.54 -5.41 -15.89
N ILE A 53 11.40 -4.83 -17.06
CA ILE A 53 11.55 -3.39 -17.28
C ILE A 53 10.46 -2.64 -16.53
N LYS A 54 9.19 -3.00 -16.72
CA LYS A 54 8.06 -2.35 -16.05
C LYS A 54 8.01 -2.65 -14.55
N ARG A 55 8.29 -3.90 -14.18
CA ARG A 55 8.17 -4.37 -12.79
C ARG A 55 9.31 -3.92 -11.89
N HIS A 56 10.54 -3.91 -12.43
CA HIS A 56 11.76 -3.70 -11.64
C HIS A 56 12.67 -2.59 -12.17
N HIS A 57 12.23 -1.85 -13.19
CA HIS A 57 12.99 -0.75 -13.79
C HIS A 57 14.34 -1.18 -14.39
N PHE A 58 14.39 -2.36 -14.99
CA PHE A 58 15.57 -2.82 -15.71
C PHE A 58 15.76 -2.00 -17.00
N ALA A 59 17.01 -1.81 -17.42
CA ALA A 59 17.31 -1.23 -18.70
C ALA A 59 16.87 -2.19 -19.83
N SER A 60 16.31 -1.65 -20.91
CA SER A 60 16.04 -2.42 -22.10
C SER A 60 17.32 -2.71 -22.89
N GLY A 61 17.31 -3.77 -23.69
CA GLY A 61 18.33 -3.97 -24.72
C GLY A 61 18.29 -2.88 -25.80
N ARG A 62 19.36 -2.72 -26.56
CA ARG A 62 19.42 -1.78 -27.66
C ARG A 62 18.42 -2.16 -28.76
N ALA A 63 17.83 -1.17 -29.43
CA ALA A 63 16.89 -1.39 -30.53
C ALA A 63 17.60 -1.88 -31.82
N SER A 64 18.87 -1.55 -32.00
CA SER A 64 19.71 -1.88 -33.16
C SER A 64 21.12 -2.26 -32.69
N HIS A 65 22.14 -2.04 -33.50
CA HIS A 65 23.55 -2.40 -33.24
C HIS A 65 23.76 -3.91 -33.05
N GLY A 66 23.17 -4.73 -33.95
CA GLY A 66 23.30 -6.18 -33.95
C GLY A 66 22.35 -6.92 -33.01
N ASN A 67 21.50 -6.22 -32.28
CA ASN A 67 20.51 -6.85 -31.43
C ASN A 67 19.28 -7.27 -32.26
N SER A 68 19.01 -8.58 -32.38
CA SER A 68 17.92 -9.13 -33.20
C SER A 68 16.66 -9.44 -32.39
N ARG A 69 16.76 -9.99 -31.18
CA ARG A 69 15.61 -10.53 -30.43
C ARG A 69 15.61 -10.17 -28.93
N SER A 70 16.68 -9.55 -28.40
CA SER A 70 16.89 -9.38 -26.95
C SER A 70 16.56 -7.96 -26.47
N HIS A 71 15.40 -7.42 -26.85
CA HIS A 71 15.02 -6.03 -26.52
C HIS A 71 14.47 -5.86 -25.10
N ASN A 72 13.53 -6.73 -24.70
CA ASN A 72 12.79 -6.61 -23.42
C ASN A 72 13.07 -7.78 -22.47
N VAL A 73 14.30 -8.31 -22.52
CA VAL A 73 14.70 -9.45 -21.69
C VAL A 73 15.35 -9.00 -20.38
N PRO A 74 15.34 -9.84 -19.33
CA PRO A 74 15.94 -9.51 -18.04
C PRO A 74 17.48 -9.41 -18.07
N GLY A 75 18.14 -9.92 -19.12
CA GLY A 75 19.59 -10.08 -19.17
C GLY A 75 20.06 -11.31 -18.42
N SER A 76 21.29 -11.28 -17.92
CA SER A 76 21.85 -12.40 -17.14
C SER A 76 21.04 -12.64 -15.87
N ILE A 77 20.74 -13.90 -15.61
CA ILE A 77 20.02 -14.34 -14.40
C ILE A 77 20.94 -15.00 -13.38
N GLY A 78 22.19 -15.23 -13.71
CA GLY A 78 23.18 -15.85 -12.82
C GLY A 78 24.46 -16.20 -13.55
N MET A 79 25.31 -17.00 -12.88
CA MET A 79 26.54 -17.58 -13.40
C MET A 79 26.30 -19.04 -13.76
N ALA A 80 27.07 -19.57 -14.75
CA ALA A 80 26.81 -20.88 -15.34
C ALA A 80 27.12 -22.05 -14.39
N GLN A 81 28.40 -22.44 -14.30
CA GLN A 81 28.81 -23.66 -13.61
C GLN A 81 28.78 -23.50 -12.09
N ASP A 82 29.30 -22.42 -11.56
CA ASP A 82 29.29 -22.08 -10.13
C ASP A 82 28.61 -20.71 -9.92
N PRO A 83 27.50 -20.63 -9.21
CA PRO A 83 26.82 -21.62 -8.35
C PRO A 83 25.89 -22.59 -9.06
N GLY A 84 25.73 -22.58 -10.41
CA GLY A 84 24.87 -23.47 -11.20
C GLY A 84 23.36 -23.35 -10.90
N ARG A 85 22.95 -22.26 -10.30
CA ARG A 85 21.56 -21.98 -9.91
C ARG A 85 21.25 -20.48 -9.94
N VAL A 86 19.96 -20.15 -10.00
CA VAL A 86 19.50 -18.78 -9.79
C VAL A 86 19.26 -18.56 -8.30
N PHE A 87 19.81 -17.47 -7.75
CA PHE A 87 19.64 -17.16 -6.33
C PHE A 87 18.17 -16.81 -6.00
N PRO A 88 17.69 -17.19 -4.79
CA PRO A 88 16.39 -16.74 -4.30
C PRO A 88 16.31 -15.20 -4.28
N GLY A 89 15.13 -14.66 -4.58
CA GLY A 89 14.92 -13.21 -4.63
C GLY A 89 15.39 -12.53 -5.92
N LYS A 90 15.88 -13.27 -6.92
CA LYS A 90 16.21 -12.69 -8.24
C LYS A 90 14.96 -12.03 -8.85
N ARG A 91 15.11 -10.77 -9.24
CA ARG A 91 14.03 -9.99 -9.86
C ARG A 91 13.73 -10.52 -11.27
N MET A 92 12.53 -11.00 -11.49
CA MET A 92 12.05 -11.58 -12.75
C MET A 92 10.68 -11.03 -13.11
N THR A 93 10.18 -11.41 -14.28
CA THR A 93 8.81 -11.10 -14.72
C THR A 93 7.79 -11.70 -13.76
N GLY A 94 6.61 -11.11 -13.67
CA GLY A 94 5.54 -11.63 -12.83
C GLY A 94 4.42 -10.61 -12.63
N HIS A 95 3.49 -10.97 -11.77
CA HIS A 95 2.36 -10.12 -11.41
C HIS A 95 2.83 -8.80 -10.78
N LEU A 96 2.18 -7.70 -11.14
CA LEU A 96 2.46 -6.36 -10.63
C LEU A 96 1.15 -5.68 -10.22
N GLY A 97 1.15 -5.07 -9.05
CA GLY A 97 -0.03 -4.45 -8.47
C GLY A 97 -1.02 -5.48 -7.91
N ASP A 98 -2.23 -5.04 -7.57
CA ASP A 98 -3.27 -5.84 -6.89
C ASP A 98 -2.73 -6.54 -5.64
N GLU A 99 -1.92 -5.82 -4.90
CA GLU A 99 -1.32 -6.27 -3.63
C GLU A 99 -1.56 -5.24 -2.54
N THR A 100 -1.72 -5.69 -1.32
CA THR A 100 -1.86 -4.81 -0.16
C THR A 100 -0.56 -4.06 0.09
N ARG A 101 -0.63 -2.73 0.11
CA ARG A 101 0.48 -1.83 0.41
C ARG A 101 0.09 -0.80 1.44
N THR A 102 1.05 -0.42 2.26
CA THR A 102 0.89 0.63 3.26
C THR A 102 1.79 1.81 2.93
N VAL A 103 1.20 2.99 2.79
CA VAL A 103 1.94 4.26 2.69
C VAL A 103 2.00 4.87 4.06
N GLN A 104 3.21 5.07 4.57
CA GLN A 104 3.47 5.48 5.94
C GLN A 104 3.68 7.00 6.07
N ASN A 105 3.36 7.52 7.28
CA ASN A 105 3.64 8.91 7.67
C ASN A 105 2.95 9.97 6.81
N LEU A 106 1.77 9.70 6.29
CA LEU A 106 0.93 10.71 5.64
C LEU A 106 0.35 11.66 6.71
N VAL A 107 0.06 12.89 6.32
CA VAL A 107 -0.48 13.90 7.24
C VAL A 107 -1.94 14.15 6.92
N ILE A 108 -2.80 14.14 7.94
CA ILE A 108 -4.19 14.58 7.83
C ILE A 108 -4.19 16.11 7.69
N ALA A 109 -4.62 16.60 6.53
CA ALA A 109 -4.69 18.03 6.26
C ALA A 109 -5.93 18.66 6.94
N ARG A 110 -7.08 18.00 6.85
CA ARG A 110 -8.36 18.46 7.38
C ARG A 110 -9.29 17.28 7.62
N ILE A 111 -10.18 17.42 8.60
CA ILE A 111 -11.31 16.52 8.83
C ILE A 111 -12.59 17.36 8.68
N ASP A 112 -13.54 16.86 7.92
CA ASP A 112 -14.88 17.43 7.76
C ASP A 112 -15.87 16.53 8.52
N ALA A 113 -16.30 16.97 9.68
CA ALA A 113 -17.20 16.21 10.54
C ALA A 113 -18.60 16.04 9.94
N GLU A 114 -19.11 17.06 9.23
CA GLU A 114 -20.46 17.02 8.66
C GLU A 114 -20.59 15.95 7.57
N ARG A 115 -19.54 15.81 6.75
CA ARG A 115 -19.50 14.84 5.65
C ARG A 115 -18.79 13.54 6.04
N ASN A 116 -18.24 13.45 7.25
CA ASN A 116 -17.41 12.36 7.73
C ASN A 116 -16.22 12.03 6.79
N LEU A 117 -15.52 13.09 6.34
CA LEU A 117 -14.42 13.00 5.39
C LEU A 117 -13.07 13.28 6.06
N ILE A 118 -12.07 12.47 5.71
CA ILE A 118 -10.67 12.66 6.10
C ILE A 118 -9.86 13.06 4.86
N MET A 119 -9.27 14.24 4.88
CA MET A 119 -8.40 14.74 3.81
C MET A 119 -6.95 14.46 4.17
N VAL A 120 -6.30 13.59 3.41
CA VAL A 120 -4.92 13.20 3.61
C VAL A 120 -4.03 13.84 2.56
N LYS A 121 -2.90 14.43 2.98
CA LYS A 121 -1.91 15.01 2.09
C LYS A 121 -0.99 13.91 1.56
N GLY A 122 -1.02 13.66 0.24
CA GLY A 122 -0.17 12.69 -0.44
C GLY A 122 -0.97 11.62 -1.18
N ALA A 123 -0.25 10.69 -1.80
CA ALA A 123 -0.85 9.58 -2.54
C ALA A 123 -1.25 8.45 -1.60
N ILE A 124 -2.41 7.86 -1.83
CA ILE A 124 -2.89 6.66 -1.14
C ILE A 124 -2.93 5.47 -2.12
N PRO A 125 -2.78 4.23 -1.64
CA PRO A 125 -2.79 3.07 -2.51
C PRO A 125 -4.19 2.76 -3.03
N GLY A 126 -4.29 2.36 -4.28
CA GLY A 126 -5.52 1.87 -4.90
C GLY A 126 -6.13 2.80 -5.94
N ALA A 127 -7.25 2.34 -6.50
CA ALA A 127 -8.05 3.10 -7.45
C ALA A 127 -9.05 4.02 -6.71
N PRO A 128 -9.57 5.08 -7.37
CA PRO A 128 -10.67 5.86 -6.82
C PRO A 128 -11.86 4.95 -6.45
N GLY A 129 -12.47 5.18 -5.29
CA GLY A 129 -13.53 4.34 -4.74
C GLY A 129 -13.05 3.04 -4.07
N GLY A 130 -11.74 2.77 -4.06
CA GLY A 130 -11.16 1.63 -3.35
C GLY A 130 -11.24 1.76 -1.83
N LYS A 131 -11.26 0.64 -1.12
CA LYS A 131 -11.24 0.62 0.35
C LYS A 131 -9.83 0.83 0.86
N VAL A 132 -9.71 1.63 1.91
CA VAL A 132 -8.45 1.88 2.61
C VAL A 132 -8.65 1.74 4.12
N ILE A 133 -7.61 1.33 4.82
CA ILE A 133 -7.54 1.30 6.27
C ILE A 133 -6.58 2.40 6.70
N VAL A 134 -7.06 3.31 7.53
CA VAL A 134 -6.27 4.41 8.09
C VAL A 134 -5.96 4.09 9.54
N THR A 135 -4.68 4.11 9.91
CA THR A 135 -4.22 3.87 11.28
C THR A 135 -3.28 4.98 11.71
N PRO A 136 -3.15 5.26 13.02
CA PRO A 136 -2.11 6.16 13.50
C PRO A 136 -0.72 5.68 13.05
N ALA A 137 0.16 6.61 12.71
CA ALA A 137 1.49 6.28 12.21
C ALA A 137 2.35 5.59 13.26
N VAL A 138 2.81 4.38 12.98
CA VAL A 138 3.65 3.56 13.88
C VAL A 138 4.99 4.24 14.15
N LYS A 139 5.60 4.86 13.15
CA LYS A 139 6.94 5.48 13.23
C LYS A 139 6.95 6.88 13.85
N THR A 140 5.79 7.45 14.11
CA THR A 140 5.68 8.76 14.77
C THR A 140 4.76 8.59 15.96
N PRO A 141 5.30 8.26 17.13
CA PRO A 141 4.48 8.14 18.33
C PRO A 141 3.76 9.47 18.58
N LEU A 142 2.47 9.37 18.92
CA LEU A 142 1.70 10.52 19.39
C LEU A 142 2.48 11.17 20.54
N LYS A 143 2.80 12.46 20.44
CA LYS A 143 3.34 13.20 21.58
C LYS A 143 2.32 13.07 22.69
N LYS A 144 2.62 12.31 23.73
CA LYS A 144 1.83 12.35 24.96
C LYS A 144 1.83 13.82 25.42
N LYS A 145 0.67 14.44 25.42
CA LYS A 145 0.46 15.74 26.09
C LYS A 145 0.59 15.56 27.58
#